data_8ec87019511fd09b2cd2141fb93a3c72
#
_entry.id   8ec87019511fd09b2cd2141fb93a3c72
#
_cell.length_a   1.000
_cell.length_b   1.000
_cell.length_c   1.000
_cell.angle_alpha   90.00
_cell.angle_beta   90.00
_cell.angle_gamma   90.00
#
_symmetry.space_group_name_H-M   'P 1'
#
loop_
_entity.id
_entity.type
_entity.pdbx_description
1 polymer ?
#
loop_
_entity_poly.entity_id
_entity_poly.type
_entity_poly.pdbx_seq_one_letter_code
_entity_poly.pdbx_strand_id
1 'polypeptide(L)'
;MPGEYFVIKQRGDVRQVAFSFLVLTGLTACGGSSSSNSSATSPAPVTSPRGAVEQFLDAVADSNVKKMGMLWGTSAGPAAKTNQPPDWERRIVVMQAYLRNEGTSITGDAADSADRHQVQVELRRQLCTKTVPFTVIKLADGSWLVNQVDLAAAGTPARPCLPENEKDTTASH
;
A
#
# COMPACT_ATOMS: atom_id res chain seq x y z
N MET A 1 -9.83 4.11 54.30
CA MET A 1 -8.51 3.48 54.38
C MET A 1 -7.70 4.02 53.19
N PRO A 2 -6.67 4.77 53.45
CA PRO A 2 -5.85 5.41 52.40
C PRO A 2 -4.61 4.52 52.13
N GLY A 3 -4.23 4.41 50.91
CA GLY A 3 -2.99 3.73 50.49
C GLY A 3 -2.43 4.45 49.29
N GLU A 4 -1.49 5.05 49.52
CA GLU A 4 -0.03 5.25 49.39
C GLU A 4 0.39 5.51 47.96
N TYR A 5 0.76 6.80 47.75
CA TYR A 5 1.47 7.31 46.59
C TYR A 5 2.96 6.89 46.68
N PHE A 6 3.41 6.08 45.71
CA PHE A 6 4.83 5.75 45.58
C PHE A 6 5.51 6.79 44.68
N VAL A 7 6.11 7.80 45.30
CA VAL A 7 6.96 8.79 44.63
C VAL A 7 8.36 8.22 44.53
N ILE A 8 8.82 7.84 43.32
CA ILE A 8 10.21 7.52 43.09
C ILE A 8 10.93 8.81 42.68
N LYS A 9 11.64 9.36 43.62
CA LYS A 9 12.58 10.48 43.47
C LYS A 9 13.92 9.92 42.97
N GLN A 10 14.20 10.05 41.68
CA GLN A 10 15.54 9.83 41.17
C GLN A 10 16.36 11.09 41.25
N ARG A 11 17.30 11.05 42.18
CA ARG A 11 18.38 12.04 42.34
C ARG A 11 19.58 11.64 41.50
N GLY A 12 20.08 12.58 40.69
CA GLY A 12 21.44 12.96 40.50
C GLY A 12 22.47 11.94 40.09
N ASP A 13 23.15 12.20 39.04
CA ASP A 13 24.58 12.57 39.21
C ASP A 13 25.11 13.16 37.89
N VAL A 14 25.54 14.40 38.04
CA VAL A 14 26.31 15.12 37.04
C VAL A 14 27.73 14.60 37.12
N ARG A 15 28.23 13.93 36.13
CA ARG A 15 29.66 13.77 35.89
C ARG A 15 30.01 14.31 34.52
N GLN A 16 30.38 15.61 34.56
CA GLN A 16 31.21 16.24 33.55
C GLN A 16 32.50 15.44 33.40
N VAL A 17 32.73 14.92 32.22
CA VAL A 17 34.07 14.55 31.78
C VAL A 17 34.34 15.34 30.50
N ALA A 18 35.09 16.39 30.69
CA ALA A 18 35.74 17.13 29.63
C ALA A 18 36.82 16.23 29.00
N PHE A 19 36.69 15.93 27.72
CA PHE A 19 37.82 15.50 26.91
C PHE A 19 37.86 16.34 25.64
N SER A 20 38.74 17.34 25.71
CA SER A 20 39.38 17.93 24.54
C SER A 20 40.20 16.86 23.86
N PHE A 21 40.04 16.67 22.55
CA PHE A 21 41.16 16.38 21.66
C PHE A 21 40.74 16.41 20.18
N LEU A 22 41.35 17.33 19.51
CA LEU A 22 42.05 17.27 18.23
C LEU A 22 41.22 17.04 16.94
N VAL A 23 41.29 18.08 16.16
CA VAL A 23 40.99 18.21 14.73
C VAL A 23 41.77 17.18 13.94
N LEU A 24 41.08 16.41 13.12
CA LEU A 24 41.67 15.84 11.90
C LEU A 24 40.63 15.91 10.80
N THR A 25 40.89 16.76 9.82
CA THR A 25 40.23 16.85 8.53
C THR A 25 40.39 15.54 7.74
N GLY A 26 39.30 14.89 7.42
CA GLY A 26 39.24 13.74 6.50
C GLY A 26 37.97 13.82 5.67
N LEU A 27 38.09 14.39 4.45
CA LEU A 27 37.09 14.21 3.40
C LEU A 27 37.07 12.74 3.00
N THR A 28 36.00 12.01 3.28
CA THR A 28 35.67 10.81 2.53
C THR A 28 34.19 10.83 2.20
N ALA A 29 33.98 10.77 0.91
CA ALA A 29 32.69 10.78 0.23
C ALA A 29 31.84 9.54 0.51
N CYS A 30 30.52 9.76 0.43
CA CYS A 30 29.47 8.90 -0.08
C CYS A 30 29.47 7.42 0.31
N GLY A 31 28.45 7.09 1.03
CA GLY A 31 27.95 5.75 1.20
C GLY A 31 26.70 5.77 2.05
N GLY A 32 25.68 6.48 1.58
CA GLY A 32 24.34 6.45 2.21
C GLY A 32 23.71 5.08 1.96
N SER A 33 24.10 4.07 2.73
CA SER A 33 23.29 2.85 2.87
C SER A 33 22.04 3.24 3.62
N SER A 34 20.95 3.45 2.89
CA SER A 34 19.62 3.53 3.47
C SER A 34 19.29 2.20 4.12
N SER A 35 19.62 2.08 5.38
CA SER A 35 19.10 1.00 6.23
C SER A 35 17.60 1.20 6.32
N SER A 36 16.86 0.43 5.51
CA SER A 36 15.42 0.31 5.62
C SER A 36 15.10 -0.37 6.96
N ASN A 37 15.01 0.44 8.01
CA ASN A 37 14.35 0.03 9.23
C ASN A 37 12.88 -0.21 8.89
N SER A 38 12.50 -1.48 8.77
CA SER A 38 11.11 -1.91 8.69
C SER A 38 10.43 -1.71 10.05
N SER A 39 10.35 -0.46 10.49
CA SER A 39 9.38 -0.06 11.50
C SER A 39 8.03 -0.19 10.83
N ALA A 40 7.08 -0.87 11.47
CA ALA A 40 5.69 -0.99 11.04
C ALA A 40 4.99 0.38 11.14
N THR A 41 5.46 1.31 10.33
CA THR A 41 4.89 2.65 10.21
C THR A 41 3.57 2.51 9.47
N SER A 42 2.49 2.95 10.09
CA SER A 42 1.21 3.14 9.40
C SER A 42 1.48 3.93 8.12
N PRO A 43 1.00 3.51 6.96
CA PRO A 43 1.24 4.24 5.72
C PRO A 43 0.80 5.70 5.90
N ALA A 44 1.58 6.63 5.34
CA ALA A 44 1.24 8.04 5.36
C ALA A 44 -0.15 8.25 4.72
N PRO A 45 -0.95 9.24 5.18
CA PRO A 45 -2.25 9.51 4.61
C PRO A 45 -2.13 9.77 3.10
N VAL A 46 -2.94 9.07 2.32
CA VAL A 46 -2.93 9.19 0.86
C VAL A 46 -3.83 10.36 0.48
N THR A 47 -3.28 11.35 -0.19
CA THR A 47 -3.96 12.63 -0.48
C THR A 47 -4.54 12.72 -1.89
N SER A 48 -4.39 11.68 -2.72
CA SER A 48 -4.92 11.67 -4.08
C SER A 48 -5.47 10.30 -4.47
N PRO A 49 -6.48 10.24 -5.39
CA PRO A 49 -7.02 8.98 -5.91
C PRO A 49 -5.94 8.10 -6.53
N ARG A 50 -5.12 8.70 -7.40
CA ARG A 50 -4.00 8.03 -8.06
C ARG A 50 -3.00 7.45 -7.05
N GLY A 51 -2.60 8.23 -6.05
CA GLY A 51 -1.67 7.79 -5.01
C GLY A 51 -2.23 6.64 -4.17
N ALA A 52 -3.56 6.55 -3.97
CA ALA A 52 -4.19 5.43 -3.28
C ALA A 52 -4.00 4.12 -4.06
N VAL A 53 -4.17 4.17 -5.38
CA VAL A 53 -3.98 3.01 -6.24
C VAL A 53 -2.50 2.62 -6.34
N GLU A 54 -1.59 3.60 -6.50
CA GLU A 54 -0.14 3.36 -6.55
C GLU A 54 0.34 2.64 -5.28
N GLN A 55 0.02 3.16 -4.11
CA GLN A 55 0.43 2.54 -2.84
C GLN A 55 -0.20 1.16 -2.61
N PHE A 56 -1.45 0.96 -3.09
CA PHE A 56 -2.10 -0.35 -3.02
C PHE A 56 -1.40 -1.37 -3.92
N LEU A 57 -1.04 -0.99 -5.15
CA LEU A 57 -0.32 -1.86 -6.09
C LEU A 57 1.11 -2.17 -5.62
N ASP A 58 1.79 -1.22 -4.99
CA ASP A 58 3.08 -1.47 -4.32
C ASP A 58 2.91 -2.53 -3.22
N ALA A 59 1.84 -2.43 -2.41
CA ALA A 59 1.56 -3.44 -1.39
C ALA A 59 1.22 -4.82 -1.98
N VAL A 60 0.59 -4.86 -3.18
CA VAL A 60 0.37 -6.10 -3.95
C VAL A 60 1.70 -6.71 -4.38
N ALA A 61 2.61 -5.90 -4.96
CA ALA A 61 3.93 -6.33 -5.40
C ALA A 61 4.77 -6.88 -4.24
N ASP A 62 4.73 -6.20 -3.09
CA ASP A 62 5.39 -6.60 -1.84
C ASP A 62 4.75 -7.82 -1.16
N SER A 63 3.61 -8.30 -1.67
CA SER A 63 2.80 -9.34 -1.02
C SER A 63 2.41 -9.00 0.43
N ASN A 64 2.26 -7.72 0.72
CA ASN A 64 1.99 -7.21 2.06
C ASN A 64 0.48 -7.09 2.32
N VAL A 65 -0.15 -8.21 2.69
CA VAL A 65 -1.60 -8.31 2.97
C VAL A 65 -2.06 -7.28 4.01
N LYS A 66 -1.27 -7.05 5.05
CA LYS A 66 -1.60 -6.08 6.10
C LYS A 66 -1.62 -4.64 5.56
N LYS A 67 -0.62 -4.26 4.76
CA LYS A 67 -0.56 -2.95 4.11
C LYS A 67 -1.69 -2.79 3.11
N MET A 68 -2.01 -3.83 2.32
CA MET A 68 -3.18 -3.82 1.44
C MET A 68 -4.48 -3.56 2.21
N GLY A 69 -4.70 -4.23 3.35
CA GLY A 69 -5.87 -4.01 4.22
C GLY A 69 -5.94 -2.61 4.86
N MET A 70 -4.81 -1.92 4.98
CA MET A 70 -4.75 -0.51 5.40
C MET A 70 -5.07 0.47 4.26
N LEU A 71 -4.94 0.05 3.02
CA LEU A 71 -5.15 0.84 1.80
C LEU A 71 -6.44 0.49 1.07
N TRP A 72 -7.16 -0.52 1.52
CA TRP A 72 -8.44 -0.95 0.99
C TRP A 72 -9.51 -0.98 2.09
N GLY A 73 -10.75 -0.66 1.74
CA GLY A 73 -11.85 -0.69 2.71
C GLY A 73 -13.14 -0.05 2.21
N THR A 74 -13.90 0.48 3.16
CA THR A 74 -15.21 1.11 2.94
C THR A 74 -15.20 2.56 3.40
N SER A 75 -16.33 3.26 3.26
CA SER A 75 -16.50 4.62 3.81
C SER A 75 -16.32 4.69 5.34
N ALA A 76 -16.40 3.55 6.04
CA ALA A 76 -16.08 3.47 7.46
C ALA A 76 -14.57 3.54 7.74
N GLY A 77 -13.73 3.33 6.72
CA GLY A 77 -12.27 3.39 6.80
C GLY A 77 -11.56 2.12 6.31
N PRO A 78 -10.24 2.03 6.54
CA PRO A 78 -9.43 0.89 6.17
C PRO A 78 -9.93 -0.42 6.79
N ALA A 79 -10.01 -1.49 5.99
CA ALA A 79 -10.52 -2.79 6.42
C ALA A 79 -9.75 -3.37 7.61
N ALA A 80 -8.43 -3.22 7.62
CA ALA A 80 -7.57 -3.69 8.71
C ALA A 80 -7.79 -2.94 10.05
N LYS A 81 -8.43 -1.75 10.02
CA LYS A 81 -8.77 -0.98 11.23
C LYS A 81 -10.21 -1.22 11.67
N THR A 82 -11.12 -1.35 10.71
CA THR A 82 -12.56 -1.40 10.97
C THR A 82 -13.11 -2.81 11.04
N ASN A 83 -12.34 -3.83 10.61
CA ASN A 83 -12.80 -5.20 10.37
C ASN A 83 -14.04 -5.26 9.43
N GLN A 84 -14.14 -4.30 8.50
CA GLN A 84 -15.21 -4.22 7.52
C GLN A 84 -14.67 -4.33 6.09
N PRO A 85 -15.20 -5.26 5.30
CA PRO A 85 -16.15 -6.33 5.66
C PRO A 85 -15.49 -7.43 6.55
N PRO A 86 -16.26 -8.27 7.27
CA PRO A 86 -15.71 -9.25 8.21
C PRO A 86 -14.70 -10.26 7.62
N ASP A 87 -14.80 -10.53 6.31
CA ASP A 87 -13.93 -11.44 5.56
C ASP A 87 -12.83 -10.71 4.77
N TRP A 88 -12.47 -9.50 5.19
CA TRP A 88 -11.56 -8.62 4.44
C TRP A 88 -10.19 -9.27 4.14
N GLU A 89 -9.61 -10.02 5.07
CA GLU A 89 -8.31 -10.68 4.85
C GLU A 89 -8.37 -11.66 3.68
N ARG A 90 -9.44 -12.47 3.62
CA ARG A 90 -9.66 -13.40 2.51
C ARG A 90 -9.80 -12.65 1.18
N ARG A 91 -10.55 -11.54 1.17
CA ARG A 91 -10.71 -10.71 -0.03
C ARG A 91 -9.39 -10.12 -0.49
N ILE A 92 -8.55 -9.64 0.42
CA ILE A 92 -7.22 -9.12 0.13
C ILE A 92 -6.33 -10.20 -0.50
N VAL A 93 -6.32 -11.41 0.04
CA VAL A 93 -5.54 -12.53 -0.52
C VAL A 93 -6.00 -12.87 -1.94
N VAL A 94 -7.31 -12.86 -2.19
CA VAL A 94 -7.86 -13.06 -3.54
C VAL A 94 -7.44 -11.91 -4.46
N MET A 95 -7.62 -10.65 -4.05
CA MET A 95 -7.18 -9.48 -4.83
C MET A 95 -5.69 -9.55 -5.16
N GLN A 96 -4.84 -9.91 -4.21
CA GLN A 96 -3.42 -10.08 -4.42
C GLN A 96 -3.12 -11.09 -5.53
N ALA A 97 -3.78 -12.27 -5.50
CA ALA A 97 -3.58 -13.30 -6.51
C ALA A 97 -3.99 -12.81 -7.91
N TYR A 98 -5.12 -12.06 -8.00
CA TYR A 98 -5.62 -11.52 -9.26
C TYR A 98 -4.80 -10.35 -9.79
N LEU A 99 -4.17 -9.57 -8.92
CA LEU A 99 -3.43 -8.36 -9.30
C LEU A 99 -1.93 -8.57 -9.46
N ARG A 100 -1.42 -9.79 -9.29
CA ARG A 100 -0.01 -10.11 -9.59
C ARG A 100 0.34 -9.69 -11.01
N ASN A 101 1.44 -8.96 -11.15
CA ASN A 101 1.88 -8.39 -12.41
C ASN A 101 3.40 -8.22 -12.43
N GLU A 102 3.95 -7.93 -13.61
CA GLU A 102 5.36 -7.61 -13.84
C GLU A 102 5.59 -6.09 -13.98
N GLY A 103 4.52 -5.33 -13.99
CA GLY A 103 4.55 -3.88 -14.05
C GLY A 103 3.15 -3.31 -14.18
N THR A 104 2.99 -2.09 -13.69
CA THR A 104 1.73 -1.34 -13.71
C THR A 104 1.92 0.03 -14.32
N SER A 105 0.85 0.55 -14.94
CA SER A 105 0.77 1.94 -15.43
C SER A 105 -0.63 2.47 -15.21
N ILE A 106 -0.75 3.64 -14.59
CA ILE A 106 -2.05 4.31 -14.47
C ILE A 106 -2.29 5.12 -15.74
N THR A 107 -3.35 4.75 -16.48
CA THR A 107 -3.68 5.30 -17.78
C THR A 107 -4.84 6.31 -17.75
N GLY A 108 -5.61 6.32 -16.66
CA GLY A 108 -6.73 7.24 -16.51
C GLY A 108 -7.11 7.47 -15.04
N ASP A 109 -7.66 8.65 -14.76
CA ASP A 109 -8.27 9.02 -13.48
C ASP A 109 -9.45 9.92 -13.80
N ALA A 110 -10.66 9.42 -13.59
CA ALA A 110 -11.90 10.10 -13.83
C ALA A 110 -12.69 10.27 -12.54
N ALA A 111 -13.10 11.49 -12.24
CA ALA A 111 -14.00 11.78 -11.15
C ALA A 111 -15.41 11.27 -11.48
N ASP A 112 -15.96 10.40 -10.64
CA ASP A 112 -17.36 10.01 -10.64
C ASP A 112 -18.19 10.98 -9.77
N SER A 113 -17.58 11.44 -8.67
CA SER A 113 -18.10 12.50 -7.79
C SER A 113 -16.93 13.18 -7.06
N ALA A 114 -17.26 14.17 -6.19
CA ALA A 114 -16.24 14.85 -5.36
C ALA A 114 -15.45 13.89 -4.44
N ASP A 115 -16.08 12.79 -4.05
CA ASP A 115 -15.54 11.84 -3.09
C ASP A 115 -15.32 10.43 -3.69
N ARG A 116 -15.46 10.29 -5.01
CA ARG A 116 -15.27 9.01 -5.72
C ARG A 116 -14.61 9.23 -7.06
N HIS A 117 -13.58 8.42 -7.34
CA HIS A 117 -12.90 8.38 -8.62
C HIS A 117 -12.82 6.96 -9.16
N GLN A 118 -12.74 6.84 -10.47
CA GLN A 118 -12.39 5.62 -11.17
C GLN A 118 -11.00 5.78 -11.79
N VAL A 119 -10.06 4.98 -11.33
CA VAL A 119 -8.68 4.98 -11.80
C VAL A 119 -8.45 3.76 -12.69
N GLN A 120 -8.00 3.98 -13.92
CA GLN A 120 -7.69 2.90 -14.87
C GLN A 120 -6.23 2.51 -14.72
N VAL A 121 -5.98 1.22 -14.55
CA VAL A 121 -4.64 0.65 -14.40
C VAL A 121 -4.39 -0.40 -15.45
N GLU A 122 -3.32 -0.28 -16.18
CA GLU A 122 -2.79 -1.35 -16.99
C GLU A 122 -1.88 -2.24 -16.14
N LEU A 123 -2.22 -3.54 -16.10
CA LEU A 123 -1.41 -4.59 -15.49
C LEU A 123 -0.71 -5.37 -16.61
N ARG A 124 0.62 -5.30 -16.65
CA ARG A 124 1.43 -6.09 -17.57
C ARG A 124 1.73 -7.46 -16.98
N ARG A 125 1.45 -8.51 -17.74
CA ARG A 125 1.71 -9.91 -17.37
C ARG A 125 2.22 -10.67 -18.58
N GLN A 126 3.43 -11.20 -18.49
CA GLN A 126 4.03 -12.02 -19.56
C GLN A 126 3.71 -11.48 -20.98
N LEU A 127 2.76 -12.09 -21.67
CA LEU A 127 2.42 -11.79 -23.05
C LEU A 127 1.23 -10.84 -23.23
N CYS A 128 0.63 -10.33 -22.15
CA CYS A 128 -0.53 -9.46 -22.29
C CYS A 128 -0.57 -8.31 -21.27
N THR A 129 -1.33 -7.28 -21.63
CA THR A 129 -1.70 -6.18 -20.76
C THR A 129 -3.20 -6.21 -20.51
N LYS A 130 -3.63 -5.98 -19.28
CA LYS A 130 -5.04 -5.91 -18.87
C LYS A 130 -5.31 -4.55 -18.26
N THR A 131 -6.35 -3.88 -18.72
CA THR A 131 -6.84 -2.65 -18.11
C THR A 131 -7.85 -3.00 -17.02
N VAL A 132 -7.53 -2.60 -15.79
CA VAL A 132 -8.32 -2.91 -14.59
C VAL A 132 -8.80 -1.62 -13.96
N PRO A 133 -10.13 -1.42 -13.85
CA PRO A 133 -10.71 -0.30 -13.13
C PRO A 133 -10.61 -0.47 -11.61
N PHE A 134 -10.16 0.61 -10.95
CA PHE A 134 -10.16 0.75 -9.50
C PHE A 134 -11.13 1.85 -9.11
N THR A 135 -12.05 1.58 -8.20
CA THR A 135 -12.84 2.63 -7.56
C THR A 135 -12.14 3.05 -6.28
N VAL A 136 -11.88 4.34 -6.15
CA VAL A 136 -11.32 4.94 -4.94
C VAL A 136 -12.30 5.92 -4.33
N ILE A 137 -12.30 6.00 -3.01
CA ILE A 137 -13.21 6.87 -2.25
C ILE A 137 -12.41 7.76 -1.31
N LYS A 138 -12.94 8.96 -1.07
CA LYS A 138 -12.42 9.90 -0.10
C LYS A 138 -13.07 9.66 1.25
N LEU A 139 -12.26 9.57 2.28
CA LEU A 139 -12.73 9.46 3.67
C LEU A 139 -12.98 10.83 4.30
N ALA A 140 -13.67 10.85 5.44
CA ALA A 140 -13.99 12.08 6.17
C ALA A 140 -12.76 12.87 6.63
N ASP A 141 -11.61 12.22 6.81
CA ASP A 141 -10.33 12.85 7.13
C ASP A 141 -9.59 13.40 5.91
N GLY A 142 -10.20 13.33 4.72
CA GLY A 142 -9.63 13.79 3.46
C GLY A 142 -8.67 12.81 2.78
N SER A 143 -8.36 11.68 3.39
CA SER A 143 -7.53 10.64 2.78
C SER A 143 -8.33 9.84 1.73
N TRP A 144 -7.60 9.24 0.78
CA TRP A 144 -8.17 8.39 -0.27
C TRP A 144 -7.87 6.92 -0.01
N LEU A 145 -8.82 6.06 -0.35
CA LEU A 145 -8.79 4.63 -0.09
C LEU A 145 -9.31 3.85 -1.30
N VAL A 146 -8.66 2.76 -1.66
CA VAL A 146 -9.20 1.81 -2.65
C VAL A 146 -10.44 1.14 -2.05
N ASN A 147 -11.56 1.23 -2.75
CA ASN A 147 -12.82 0.64 -2.31
C ASN A 147 -13.19 -0.62 -3.09
N GLN A 148 -13.05 -0.57 -4.41
CA GLN A 148 -13.41 -1.67 -5.29
C GLN A 148 -12.38 -1.83 -6.40
N VAL A 149 -12.14 -3.08 -6.80
CA VAL A 149 -11.30 -3.47 -7.93
C VAL A 149 -12.10 -4.40 -8.82
N ASP A 150 -12.12 -4.14 -10.12
CA ASP A 150 -12.72 -5.05 -11.08
C ASP A 150 -11.78 -6.22 -11.36
N LEU A 151 -11.94 -7.30 -10.58
CA LEU A 151 -11.13 -8.50 -10.72
C LEU A 151 -11.47 -9.30 -11.98
N ALA A 152 -12.69 -9.13 -12.54
CA ALA A 152 -13.04 -9.76 -13.79
C ALA A 152 -12.23 -9.21 -14.96
N ALA A 153 -12.02 -7.88 -14.98
CA ALA A 153 -11.14 -7.21 -15.94
C ALA A 153 -9.68 -7.66 -15.80
N ALA A 154 -9.22 -7.97 -14.57
CA ALA A 154 -7.87 -8.49 -14.34
C ALA A 154 -7.66 -9.89 -14.93
N GLY A 155 -8.72 -10.63 -15.26
CA GLY A 155 -8.65 -12.00 -15.75
C GLY A 155 -8.40 -13.02 -14.63
N THR A 156 -8.26 -14.28 -14.99
CA THR A 156 -8.12 -15.39 -14.03
C THR A 156 -6.63 -15.70 -13.76
N PRO A 157 -6.15 -15.74 -12.51
CA PRO A 157 -4.75 -16.03 -12.22
C PRO A 157 -4.25 -17.39 -12.71
N ALA A 158 -5.16 -18.37 -12.77
CA ALA A 158 -4.84 -19.74 -13.19
C ALA A 158 -4.82 -19.95 -14.71
N ARG A 159 -5.23 -18.96 -15.50
CA ARG A 159 -5.22 -19.08 -16.97
C ARG A 159 -4.10 -18.24 -17.55
N PRO A 160 -3.32 -18.78 -18.50
CA PRO A 160 -2.30 -18.01 -19.20
C PRO A 160 -2.93 -16.76 -19.84
N CYS A 161 -2.21 -15.68 -19.82
CA CYS A 161 -2.55 -14.48 -20.53
C CYS A 161 -2.17 -14.69 -21.98
N LEU A 162 -3.14 -15.03 -22.83
CA LEU A 162 -2.93 -15.18 -24.26
C LEU A 162 -3.04 -13.82 -24.95
N PRO A 163 -2.19 -13.52 -25.95
CA PRO A 163 -2.34 -12.33 -26.79
C PRO A 163 -3.72 -12.35 -27.47
N GLU A 164 -4.28 -11.17 -27.73
CA GLU A 164 -5.65 -11.02 -28.23
C GLU A 164 -5.92 -11.75 -29.56
N ASN A 165 -4.89 -11.91 -30.37
CA ASN A 165 -4.97 -12.60 -31.66
C ASN A 165 -5.15 -14.14 -31.55
N GLU A 166 -4.96 -14.76 -30.38
CA GLU A 166 -5.20 -16.20 -30.19
C GLU A 166 -6.59 -16.53 -29.63
N LYS A 167 -7.38 -15.51 -29.26
CA LYS A 167 -8.72 -15.72 -28.70
C LYS A 167 -9.75 -16.21 -29.72
N ASP A 168 -9.58 -15.87 -31.00
CA ASP A 168 -10.56 -16.16 -32.04
C ASP A 168 -10.47 -17.60 -32.62
N THR A 169 -9.38 -18.32 -32.32
CA THR A 169 -9.18 -19.66 -32.93
C THR A 169 -9.80 -20.80 -32.14
N THR A 170 -10.15 -20.57 -30.87
CA THR A 170 -10.70 -21.61 -29.97
C THR A 170 -12.24 -21.60 -29.84
N ALA A 171 -12.93 -20.64 -30.48
CA ALA A 171 -14.40 -20.54 -30.44
C ALA A 171 -15.13 -21.26 -31.56
N SER A 172 -14.42 -22.02 -32.40
CA SER A 172 -15.01 -22.71 -33.57
C SER A 172 -14.76 -24.23 -33.55
N HIS A 173 -15.18 -24.90 -32.47
CA HIS A 173 -15.33 -26.34 -32.46
C HIS A 173 -16.50 -26.74 -31.55
#